data_6e5d396c744c25a5fc80ae29e374bf46
#
_entry.id   6e5d396c744c25a5fc80ae29e374bf46
#
_cell.length_a   1.000
_cell.length_b   1.000
_cell.length_c   1.000
_cell.angle_alpha   90.00
_cell.angle_beta   90.00
_cell.angle_gamma   90.00
#
_symmetry.space_group_name_H-M   'P 1'
#
loop_
_entity.id
_entity.type
_entity.pdbx_description
1 polymer ?
#
loop_
_entity_poly.entity_id
_entity_poly.type
_entity_poly.pdbx_seq_one_letter_code
_entity_poly.pdbx_strand_id
1 'polypeptide(L)'
;MRKGIFSEIKSYTPSSFQDFRGELYTTWAPEEFKEAFGMELDFVRDKTSVSRYNVLRGIHGDSKSWKYMACVHGEIYYVIVDCRQDSPNYK
;
A
#
# COMPACT_ATOMS: atom_id res chain seq x y z
N MET A 1 8.55 -4.00 -7.70
CA MET A 1 7.66 -2.92 -7.21
C MET A 1 8.42 -1.60 -7.16
N ARG A 2 7.77 -0.54 -7.55
CA ARG A 2 8.39 0.79 -7.52
C ARG A 2 8.46 1.31 -6.09
N LYS A 3 9.57 1.91 -5.72
CA LYS A 3 9.69 2.59 -4.42
C LYS A 3 8.80 3.82 -4.39
N GLY A 4 8.38 4.21 -3.21
CA GLY A 4 7.66 5.46 -3.02
C GLY A 4 8.54 6.65 -3.38
N ILE A 5 7.90 7.74 -3.82
CA ILE A 5 8.59 8.97 -4.19
C ILE A 5 9.07 9.70 -2.94
N PHE A 6 8.28 9.65 -1.88
CA PHE A 6 8.58 10.33 -0.63
C PHE A 6 9.20 9.34 0.35
N SER A 7 10.11 9.82 1.20
CA SER A 7 10.75 8.97 2.20
C SER A 7 9.75 8.39 3.21
N GLU A 8 8.64 9.06 3.44
CA GLU A 8 7.60 8.62 4.36
C GLU A 8 6.67 7.57 3.74
N ILE A 9 6.71 7.40 2.44
CA ILE A 9 5.93 6.40 1.74
C ILE A 9 6.82 5.22 1.48
N LYS A 10 6.45 4.09 2.03
CA LYS A 10 7.26 2.88 1.97
C LYS A 10 6.51 1.79 1.23
N SER A 11 7.26 0.98 0.52
CA SER A 11 6.71 -0.18 -0.17
C SER A 11 7.65 -1.36 -0.06
N TYR A 12 7.09 -2.54 -0.17
CA TYR A 12 7.89 -3.76 -0.28
C TYR A 12 7.15 -4.77 -1.13
N THR A 13 7.92 -5.70 -1.67
CA THR A 13 7.37 -6.82 -2.43
C THR A 13 7.52 -8.07 -1.59
N PRO A 14 6.42 -8.72 -1.21
CA PRO A 14 6.52 -9.94 -0.42
C PRO A 14 7.15 -11.08 -1.22
N SER A 15 7.80 -11.99 -0.51
CA SER A 15 8.28 -13.22 -1.12
C SER A 15 7.10 -14.07 -1.54
N SER A 16 7.20 -14.69 -2.72
CA SER A 16 6.16 -15.59 -3.18
C SER A 16 6.70 -17.00 -3.29
N PHE A 17 5.82 -17.96 -3.07
CA PHE A 17 6.09 -19.36 -3.26
C PHE A 17 5.41 -19.80 -4.55
N GLN A 18 6.18 -20.34 -5.48
CA GLN A 18 5.67 -20.75 -6.78
C GLN A 18 5.86 -22.26 -6.96
N ASP A 19 4.84 -22.91 -7.51
CA ASP A 19 4.91 -24.31 -7.92
C ASP A 19 4.01 -24.52 -9.15
N PHE A 20 3.76 -25.79 -9.50
CA PHE A 20 2.95 -26.08 -10.70
C PHE A 20 1.50 -25.60 -10.59
N ARG A 21 1.01 -25.30 -9.38
CA ARG A 21 -0.35 -24.80 -9.15
C ARG A 21 -0.46 -23.29 -9.29
N GLY A 22 0.67 -22.58 -9.28
CA GLY A 22 0.69 -21.12 -9.35
C GLY A 22 1.54 -20.52 -8.26
N GLU A 23 1.03 -19.49 -7.61
CA GLU A 23 1.81 -18.66 -6.71
C GLU A 23 1.03 -18.38 -5.44
N LEU A 24 1.75 -18.35 -4.32
CA LEU A 24 1.20 -17.99 -3.02
C LEU A 24 2.09 -16.95 -2.36
N TYR A 25 1.51 -15.88 -1.87
CA TYR A 25 2.25 -14.90 -1.10
C TYR A 25 1.34 -14.32 -0.01
N THR A 26 1.99 -13.76 1.01
CA THR A 26 1.28 -13.16 2.14
C THR A 26 0.94 -11.71 1.83
N THR A 27 -0.34 -11.34 1.98
CA THR A 27 -0.77 -9.96 1.80
C THR A 27 -0.71 -9.16 3.09
N TRP A 28 -0.83 -9.81 4.23
CA TRP A 28 -0.70 -9.14 5.53
C TRP A 28 -0.23 -10.12 6.59
N ALA A 29 0.82 -9.74 7.29
CA ALA A 29 1.26 -10.41 8.51
C ALA A 29 1.98 -9.36 9.38
N PRO A 30 1.64 -9.24 10.66
CA PRO A 30 2.24 -8.22 11.52
C PRO A 30 3.76 -8.31 11.59
N GLU A 31 4.31 -9.50 11.68
CA GLU A 31 5.75 -9.71 11.76
C GLU A 31 6.48 -9.34 10.49
N GLU A 32 5.90 -9.64 9.33
CA GLU A 32 6.48 -9.24 8.05
C GLU A 32 6.41 -7.74 7.86
N PHE A 33 5.32 -7.12 8.29
CA PHE A 33 5.16 -5.67 8.22
C PHE A 33 6.21 -4.97 9.09
N LYS A 34 6.41 -5.46 10.31
CA LYS A 34 7.42 -4.89 11.20
C LYS A 34 8.82 -5.01 10.62
N GLU A 35 9.15 -6.16 10.05
CA GLU A 35 10.45 -6.37 9.42
C GLU A 35 10.67 -5.45 8.23
N ALA A 36 9.64 -5.31 7.38
CA ALA A 36 9.76 -4.50 6.16
C ALA A 36 9.80 -3.02 6.44
N PHE A 37 9.05 -2.53 7.40
CA PHE A 37 8.84 -1.10 7.61
C PHE A 37 9.41 -0.56 8.92
N GLY A 38 9.84 -1.42 9.82
CA GLY A 38 10.46 -1.00 11.07
C GLY A 38 9.50 -0.44 12.10
N MET A 39 8.21 -0.70 11.96
CA MET A 39 7.20 -0.22 12.91
C MET A 39 6.09 -1.24 13.06
N GLU A 40 5.38 -1.14 14.17
CA GLU A 40 4.20 -1.97 14.42
C GLU A 40 2.96 -1.10 14.33
N LEU A 41 1.98 -1.56 13.57
CA LEU A 41 0.69 -0.90 13.45
C LEU A 41 -0.41 -1.95 13.56
N ASP A 42 -1.47 -1.59 14.24
CA ASP A 42 -2.62 -2.46 14.43
C ASP A 42 -3.70 -2.05 13.43
N PHE A 43 -3.72 -2.71 12.29
CA PHE A 43 -4.74 -2.45 11.28
C PHE A 43 -6.02 -3.21 11.66
N VAL A 44 -7.04 -2.45 11.95
CA VAL A 44 -8.29 -3.01 12.51
C VAL A 44 -9.41 -3.12 11.48
N ARG A 45 -9.17 -2.68 10.26
CA ARG A 45 -10.18 -2.74 9.20
C ARG A 45 -9.52 -3.07 7.87
N ASP A 46 -10.15 -4.00 7.16
CA ASP A 46 -9.69 -4.43 5.84
C ASP A 46 -10.83 -4.22 4.85
N LYS A 47 -10.53 -3.59 3.74
CA LYS A 47 -11.52 -3.34 2.69
C LYS A 47 -10.94 -3.73 1.34
N THR A 48 -11.79 -4.28 0.50
CA THR A 48 -11.43 -4.58 -0.88
C THR A 48 -12.26 -3.70 -1.81
N SER A 49 -11.58 -3.06 -2.74
CA SER A 49 -12.23 -2.24 -3.77
C SER A 49 -12.05 -2.91 -5.11
N VAL A 50 -13.14 -3.03 -5.85
CA VAL A 50 -13.12 -3.57 -7.21
C VAL A 50 -13.58 -2.47 -8.15
N SER A 51 -12.75 -2.14 -9.12
CA SER A 51 -13.04 -1.07 -10.06
C SER A 51 -13.14 -1.61 -11.47
N ARG A 52 -14.06 -1.04 -12.24
CA ARG A 52 -14.18 -1.31 -13.66
C ARG A 52 -13.10 -0.52 -14.42
N TYR A 53 -12.90 -0.86 -15.66
CA TYR A 53 -11.95 -0.18 -16.52
C TYR A 53 -12.25 1.32 -16.60
N ASN A 54 -11.19 2.13 -16.53
CA ASN A 54 -11.27 3.59 -16.62
C ASN A 54 -12.00 4.28 -15.47
N VAL A 55 -12.10 3.64 -14.31
CA VAL A 55 -12.67 4.27 -13.13
C VAL A 55 -11.61 5.08 -12.40
N LEU A 56 -11.95 6.31 -12.08
CA LEU A 56 -11.15 7.19 -11.24
C LEU A 56 -11.78 7.27 -9.85
N ARG A 57 -10.97 7.05 -8.83
CA ARG A 57 -11.37 7.23 -7.44
C ARG A 57 -10.42 8.21 -6.77
N GLY A 58 -10.94 9.08 -5.95
CA GLY A 58 -10.11 9.99 -5.17
C GLY A 58 -10.25 11.44 -5.64
N ILE A 59 -9.39 12.32 -5.14
CA ILE A 59 -8.36 12.00 -4.13
C ILE A 59 -9.00 12.03 -2.75
N HIS A 60 -8.64 11.06 -1.88
CA HIS A 60 -9.18 10.94 -0.53
C HIS A 60 -8.05 10.90 0.49
N GLY A 61 -8.35 11.32 1.69
CA GLY A 61 -7.41 11.19 2.76
C GLY A 61 -7.98 11.68 4.07
N ASP A 62 -7.25 11.44 5.14
CA ASP A 62 -7.54 12.02 6.44
C ASP A 62 -6.24 12.12 7.22
N SER A 63 -6.28 12.82 8.37
CA SER A 63 -5.10 13.07 9.18
C SER A 63 -4.89 12.03 10.29
N LYS A 64 -5.76 11.03 10.39
CA LYS A 64 -5.79 10.13 11.55
C LYS A 64 -5.49 8.68 11.22
N SER A 65 -5.54 8.30 9.96
CA SER A 65 -5.46 6.90 9.57
C SER A 65 -4.14 6.56 8.89
N TRP A 66 -3.62 5.40 9.21
CA TRP A 66 -2.61 4.75 8.41
C TRP A 66 -3.29 3.87 7.39
N LYS A 67 -2.70 3.79 6.21
CA LYS A 67 -3.24 2.96 5.13
C LYS A 67 -2.15 2.07 4.57
N TYR A 68 -2.49 0.81 4.40
CA TYR A 68 -1.65 -0.19 3.79
C TYR A 68 -2.37 -0.71 2.56
N MET A 69 -1.80 -0.46 1.39
CA MET A 69 -2.47 -0.67 0.11
C MET A 69 -1.77 -1.73 -0.70
N ALA A 70 -2.54 -2.56 -1.39
CA ALA A 70 -2.00 -3.51 -2.34
C ALA A 70 -2.96 -3.64 -3.52
N CYS A 71 -2.40 -3.75 -4.72
CA CYS A 71 -3.17 -4.09 -5.92
C CYS A 71 -3.00 -5.59 -6.15
N VAL A 72 -4.06 -6.35 -5.88
CA VAL A 72 -3.97 -7.82 -5.91
C VAL A 72 -4.34 -8.42 -7.26
N HIS A 73 -4.90 -7.62 -8.15
CA HIS A 73 -5.22 -8.08 -9.50
C HIS A 73 -5.21 -6.88 -10.44
N GLY A 74 -4.55 -7.03 -11.58
CA GLY A 74 -4.46 -5.96 -12.57
C GLY A 74 -3.42 -4.91 -12.21
N GLU A 75 -3.63 -3.72 -12.72
CA GLU A 75 -2.75 -2.59 -12.49
C GLU A 75 -3.55 -1.34 -12.20
N ILE A 76 -3.03 -0.50 -11.31
CA ILE A 76 -3.62 0.79 -11.01
C ILE A 76 -2.54 1.87 -11.13
N TYR A 77 -2.97 3.07 -11.49
CA TYR A 77 -2.15 4.26 -11.39
C TYR A 77 -2.50 4.95 -10.08
N TYR A 78 -1.54 5.00 -9.18
CA TYR A 78 -1.78 5.47 -7.82
C TYR A 78 -1.05 6.78 -7.58
N VAL A 79 -1.81 7.81 -7.20
CA VAL A 79 -1.27 9.15 -6.97
C VAL A 79 -1.38 9.48 -5.48
N ILE A 80 -0.28 9.95 -4.93
CA ILE A 80 -0.20 10.35 -3.52
C ILE A 80 0.21 11.81 -3.47
N VAL A 81 -0.57 12.60 -2.72
CA VAL A 81 -0.29 14.00 -2.49
C VAL A 81 -0.01 14.21 -1.00
N ASP A 82 1.13 14.79 -0.70
CA ASP A 82 1.49 15.11 0.69
C ASP A 82 0.87 16.44 1.07
N CYS A 83 -0.11 16.40 1.96
CA CYS A 83 -0.84 17.58 2.41
C CYS A 83 -0.36 18.10 3.77
N ARG A 84 0.76 17.59 4.29
CA ARG A 84 1.33 18.06 5.54
C ARG A 84 2.15 19.31 5.27
N GLN A 85 1.74 20.44 5.82
CA GLN A 85 2.39 21.72 5.53
C GLN A 85 3.84 21.79 6.00
N ASP A 86 4.18 21.05 7.03
CA ASP A 86 5.53 21.00 7.58
C ASP A 86 6.42 19.94 6.92
N SER A 87 5.89 19.23 5.96
CA SER A 87 6.65 18.22 5.24
C SER A 87 7.45 18.83 4.09
N PRO A 88 8.66 18.35 3.82
CA PRO A 88 9.43 18.79 2.65
C PRO A 88 8.79 18.40 1.32
N ASN A 89 7.83 17.49 1.34
CA ASN A 89 7.15 16.99 0.15
C ASN A 89 5.75 17.59 -0.02
N TYR A 90 5.44 18.68 0.69
CA TYR A 90 4.13 19.29 0.65
C TYR A 90 3.72 19.62 -0.78
N LYS A 91 2.57 19.05 -1.18
CA LYS A 91 2.01 19.11 -2.53
C LYS A 91 3.02 18.58 -3.59
#